data_76fc653fbab0a4591b69be2a6964c983
#
_entry.id   76fc653fbab0a4591b69be2a6964c983
#
_cell.length_a   1.000
_cell.length_b   1.000
_cell.length_c   1.000
_cell.angle_alpha   90.00
_cell.angle_beta   90.00
_cell.angle_gamma   90.00
#
_symmetry.space_group_name_H-M   'P 1'
#
loop_
_entity.id
_entity.type
_entity.pdbx_description
1 polymer ?
#
loop_
_entity_poly.entity_id
_entity_poly.type
_entity_poly.pdbx_seq_one_letter_code
_entity_poly.pdbx_strand_id
1 'polypeptide(L)'
;KGKRIFLLLIIGGILYFMMGRGGCNIGGGLTDIAKLATGGFLDPRQFEKAEIYEPLAEDNSRNPLPEMANLQKYAPAVGNQGSQGSCVAWSSAYGARTILEASKSGADPNSLKFSPAFLYNQIGLEGCQGSYIIRAMEFMTKQGAVPYDAFPYTDQDCSRVPDRNLMNSAT
;
A
#
# COMPACT_ATOMS: atom_id res chain seq x y z
N LYS A 1 23.47 47.90 -32.05
CA LYS A 1 22.34 46.94 -32.29
C LYS A 1 22.79 45.47 -32.19
N GLY A 2 24.02 45.10 -32.65
CA GLY A 2 24.52 43.71 -32.63
C GLY A 2 24.67 43.05 -31.24
N LYS A 3 25.10 43.81 -30.23
CA LYS A 3 25.30 43.26 -28.87
C LYS A 3 23.97 42.77 -28.20
N ARG A 4 22.85 43.43 -28.48
CA ARG A 4 21.54 43.05 -27.94
C ARG A 4 21.00 41.76 -28.60
N ILE A 5 21.23 41.61 -29.90
CA ILE A 5 20.85 40.41 -30.64
C ILE A 5 21.67 39.20 -30.17
N PHE A 6 22.97 39.38 -29.95
CA PHE A 6 23.88 38.33 -29.46
C PHE A 6 23.48 37.87 -28.04
N LEU A 7 23.10 38.81 -27.17
CA LEU A 7 22.62 38.49 -25.82
C LEU A 7 21.29 37.70 -25.85
N LEU A 8 20.37 38.04 -26.74
CA LEU A 8 19.10 37.32 -26.91
C LEU A 8 19.32 35.89 -27.44
N LEU A 9 20.29 35.70 -28.32
CA LEU A 9 20.65 34.36 -28.81
C LEU A 9 21.30 33.50 -27.73
N ILE A 10 22.11 34.07 -26.86
CA ILE A 10 22.69 33.35 -25.72
C ILE A 10 21.60 32.98 -24.72
N ILE A 11 20.71 33.90 -24.37
CA ILE A 11 19.59 33.62 -23.45
C ILE A 11 18.66 32.58 -24.06
N GLY A 12 18.31 32.70 -25.35
CA GLY A 12 17.52 31.70 -26.08
C GLY A 12 18.18 30.33 -26.14
N GLY A 13 19.49 30.29 -26.36
CA GLY A 13 20.26 29.05 -26.36
C GLY A 13 20.33 28.37 -24.98
N ILE A 14 20.50 29.17 -23.91
CA ILE A 14 20.49 28.66 -22.54
C ILE A 14 19.08 28.14 -22.17
N LEU A 15 18.01 28.87 -22.50
CA LEU A 15 16.64 28.44 -22.31
C LEU A 15 16.32 27.16 -23.10
N TYR A 16 16.76 27.09 -24.37
CA TYR A 16 16.58 25.89 -25.20
C TYR A 16 17.37 24.70 -24.64
N PHE A 17 18.60 24.91 -24.15
CA PHE A 17 19.39 23.86 -23.53
C PHE A 17 18.80 23.38 -22.19
N MET A 18 18.25 24.30 -21.40
CA MET A 18 17.55 23.96 -20.14
C MET A 18 16.21 23.26 -20.37
N MET A 19 15.52 23.57 -21.46
CA MET A 19 14.22 22.95 -21.79
C MET A 19 14.33 21.71 -22.70
N GLY A 20 15.45 21.56 -23.45
CA GLY A 20 15.54 20.55 -24.52
C GLY A 20 16.53 19.41 -24.33
N ARG A 21 17.47 19.48 -23.37
CA ARG A 21 18.44 18.40 -23.18
C ARG A 21 18.94 18.35 -21.74
N GLY A 22 18.35 17.49 -20.92
CA GLY A 22 18.87 17.18 -19.60
C GLY A 22 18.25 17.96 -18.47
N GLY A 23 17.07 18.51 -18.65
CA GLY A 23 16.25 18.85 -17.51
C GLY A 23 15.96 17.55 -16.76
N CYS A 24 16.57 17.38 -15.57
CA CYS A 24 16.03 16.43 -14.62
C CYS A 24 14.54 16.72 -14.56
N ASN A 25 13.74 15.77 -14.96
CA ASN A 25 12.28 15.87 -14.88
C ASN A 25 11.89 15.74 -13.41
N ILE A 26 12.16 16.81 -12.64
CA ILE A 26 11.88 16.90 -11.21
C ILE A 26 10.36 16.69 -10.97
N GLY A 27 9.53 17.02 -11.97
CA GLY A 27 8.09 16.76 -11.95
C GLY A 27 7.77 15.26 -11.96
N GLY A 28 8.46 14.44 -12.76
CA GLY A 28 8.25 12.99 -12.79
C GLY A 28 8.70 12.31 -11.51
N GLY A 29 9.88 12.67 -11.01
CA GLY A 29 10.41 12.07 -9.78
C GLY A 29 9.57 12.36 -8.53
N LEU A 30 9.08 13.59 -8.38
CA LEU A 30 8.21 13.96 -7.25
C LEU A 30 6.82 13.32 -7.35
N THR A 31 6.25 13.20 -8.55
CA THR A 31 4.96 12.51 -8.74
C THR A 31 5.09 11.01 -8.55
N ASP A 32 6.21 10.40 -8.93
CA ASP A 32 6.45 8.98 -8.71
C ASP A 32 6.74 8.67 -7.23
N ILE A 33 7.50 9.53 -6.53
CA ILE A 33 7.66 9.43 -5.08
C ILE A 33 6.34 9.65 -4.36
N ALA A 34 5.51 10.60 -4.78
CA ALA A 34 4.19 10.83 -4.23
C ALA A 34 3.25 9.63 -4.47
N LYS A 35 3.30 9.00 -5.64
CA LYS A 35 2.56 7.77 -5.94
C LYS A 35 2.99 6.60 -5.06
N LEU A 36 4.30 6.43 -4.85
CA LEU A 36 4.84 5.40 -3.95
C LEU A 36 4.47 5.66 -2.48
N ALA A 37 4.38 6.95 -2.08
CA ALA A 37 4.10 7.34 -0.70
C ALA A 37 2.58 7.36 -0.36
N THR A 38 1.69 7.45 -1.36
CA THR A 38 0.27 7.76 -1.16
C THR A 38 -0.69 6.68 -1.67
N GLY A 39 -0.24 5.42 -1.74
CA GLY A 39 -1.11 4.30 -2.15
C GLY A 39 -2.27 4.03 -1.19
N GLY A 40 -2.24 4.58 0.02
CA GLY A 40 -3.29 4.46 1.03
C GLY A 40 -4.05 5.77 1.22
N PHE A 41 -5.37 5.74 1.05
CA PHE A 41 -6.24 6.90 1.26
C PHE A 41 -7.11 6.73 2.51
N LEU A 42 -7.30 7.84 3.23
CA LEU A 42 -8.29 7.95 4.29
C LEU A 42 -9.54 8.62 3.70
N ASP A 43 -10.72 8.09 4.01
CA ASP A 43 -11.98 8.79 3.82
C ASP A 43 -12.30 9.56 5.12
N PRO A 44 -12.24 10.90 5.13
CA PRO A 44 -12.49 11.69 6.35
C PRO A 44 -13.86 11.40 6.97
N ARG A 45 -14.90 11.16 6.14
CA ARG A 45 -16.26 10.86 6.62
C ARG A 45 -16.36 9.52 7.32
N GLN A 46 -15.55 8.55 6.94
CA GLN A 46 -15.49 7.26 7.60
C GLN A 46 -14.65 7.34 8.87
N PHE A 47 -13.60 8.14 8.85
CA PHE A 47 -12.77 8.39 10.03
C PHE A 47 -13.57 9.08 11.14
N GLU A 48 -14.40 10.08 10.80
CA GLU A 48 -15.27 10.78 11.76
C GLU A 48 -16.32 9.85 12.41
N LYS A 49 -16.67 8.74 11.75
CA LYS A 49 -17.64 7.74 12.26
C LYS A 49 -16.97 6.59 13.02
N ALA A 50 -15.64 6.52 13.00
CA ALA A 50 -14.91 5.47 13.68
C ALA A 50 -15.13 5.58 15.21
N GLU A 51 -15.50 4.46 15.83
CA GLU A 51 -15.57 4.40 17.28
C GLU A 51 -14.19 4.62 17.87
N ILE A 52 -14.12 5.53 18.85
CA ILE A 52 -12.88 5.75 19.61
C ILE A 52 -12.78 4.60 20.62
N TYR A 53 -11.74 3.79 20.47
CA TYR A 53 -11.41 2.79 21.50
C TYR A 53 -10.82 3.51 22.70
N GLU A 54 -11.60 3.59 23.77
CA GLU A 54 -11.08 4.02 25.06
C GLU A 54 -10.52 2.79 25.79
N PRO A 55 -9.21 2.72 26.02
CA PRO A 55 -8.66 1.65 26.83
C PRO A 55 -9.23 1.75 28.23
N LEU A 56 -9.69 0.62 28.78
CA LEU A 56 -10.13 0.52 30.17
C LEU A 56 -8.91 0.79 31.09
N ALA A 57 -8.64 2.06 31.34
CA ALA A 57 -7.46 2.52 32.05
C ALA A 57 -7.49 2.16 33.56
N GLU A 58 -8.61 1.66 34.07
CA GLU A 58 -8.80 1.53 35.53
C GLU A 58 -8.28 0.22 36.13
N ASP A 59 -7.86 -0.77 35.33
CA ASP A 59 -7.48 -2.08 35.87
C ASP A 59 -5.99 -2.44 35.76
N ASN A 60 -5.13 -1.45 35.56
CA ASN A 60 -3.67 -1.67 35.48
C ASN A 60 -3.05 -2.15 36.82
N SER A 61 -3.74 -1.99 37.93
CA SER A 61 -3.24 -2.43 39.22
C SER A 61 -3.34 -3.93 39.49
N ARG A 62 -4.34 -4.59 38.82
CA ARG A 62 -4.58 -6.03 38.97
C ARG A 62 -3.92 -6.87 37.89
N ASN A 63 -3.71 -6.29 36.73
CA ASN A 63 -3.08 -6.95 35.58
C ASN A 63 -2.15 -5.96 34.84
N PRO A 64 -0.95 -5.70 35.38
CA PRO A 64 -0.05 -4.74 34.79
C PRO A 64 0.33 -5.16 33.38
N LEU A 65 0.18 -4.23 32.42
CA LEU A 65 0.60 -4.46 31.05
C LEU A 65 2.12 -4.71 31.00
N PRO A 66 2.59 -5.60 30.13
CA PRO A 66 4.02 -5.80 29.92
C PRO A 66 4.66 -4.50 29.41
N GLU A 67 5.93 -4.26 29.80
CA GLU A 67 6.69 -3.10 29.31
C GLU A 67 6.78 -3.05 27.79
N MET A 68 6.78 -4.19 27.13
CA MET A 68 6.82 -4.32 25.68
C MET A 68 6.02 -5.53 25.22
N ALA A 69 5.22 -5.32 24.16
CA ALA A 69 4.58 -6.40 23.40
C ALA A 69 4.81 -6.18 21.91
N ASN A 70 5.22 -7.23 21.20
CA ASN A 70 5.40 -7.18 19.76
C ASN A 70 4.95 -8.49 19.10
N LEU A 71 4.61 -8.40 17.81
CA LEU A 71 4.18 -9.54 16.99
C LEU A 71 5.23 -9.90 15.93
N GLN A 72 6.46 -9.43 16.06
CA GLN A 72 7.52 -9.58 15.06
C GLN A 72 7.76 -11.05 14.67
N LYS A 73 7.69 -11.96 15.63
CA LYS A 73 7.89 -13.40 15.39
C LYS A 73 6.82 -14.04 14.48
N TYR A 74 5.68 -13.37 14.33
CA TYR A 74 4.57 -13.80 13.48
C TYR A 74 4.52 -13.05 12.15
N ALA A 75 5.42 -12.10 11.94
CA ALA A 75 5.47 -11.33 10.70
C ALA A 75 6.11 -12.15 9.57
N PRO A 76 5.53 -12.17 8.36
CA PRO A 76 6.16 -12.77 7.21
C PRO A 76 7.41 -12.00 6.79
N ALA A 77 8.26 -12.61 5.99
CA ALA A 77 9.40 -11.94 5.39
C ALA A 77 8.93 -10.69 4.61
N VAL A 78 9.74 -9.64 4.63
CA VAL A 78 9.40 -8.39 3.95
C VAL A 78 9.24 -8.64 2.45
N GLY A 79 8.09 -8.24 1.90
CA GLY A 79 7.82 -8.27 0.48
C GLY A 79 8.07 -6.92 -0.17
N ASN A 80 7.91 -6.86 -1.50
CA ASN A 80 8.08 -5.65 -2.28
C ASN A 80 6.82 -5.39 -3.12
N GLN A 81 6.21 -4.22 -2.94
CA GLN A 81 5.04 -3.83 -3.74
C GLN A 81 5.41 -3.26 -5.12
N GLY A 82 6.70 -3.00 -5.38
CA GLY A 82 7.13 -2.39 -6.64
C GLY A 82 6.54 -0.99 -6.85
N SER A 83 6.18 -0.69 -8.09
CA SER A 83 5.66 0.62 -8.51
C SER A 83 4.15 0.80 -8.35
N GLN A 84 3.42 -0.22 -7.95
CA GLN A 84 1.97 -0.19 -7.81
C GLN A 84 1.54 0.44 -6.48
N GLY A 85 0.47 1.24 -6.47
CA GLY A 85 -0.10 1.88 -5.27
C GLY A 85 -0.83 0.91 -4.32
N SER A 86 -0.25 -0.25 -4.01
CA SER A 86 -0.91 -1.36 -3.32
C SER A 86 -0.57 -1.50 -1.83
N CYS A 87 0.00 -0.47 -1.20
CA CYS A 87 0.45 -0.52 0.20
C CYS A 87 -0.66 -0.92 1.18
N VAL A 88 -1.91 -0.51 0.95
CA VAL A 88 -3.05 -0.91 1.78
C VAL A 88 -3.24 -2.43 1.76
N ALA A 89 -3.18 -3.06 0.58
CA ALA A 89 -3.34 -4.50 0.47
C ALA A 89 -2.13 -5.26 1.03
N TRP A 90 -0.92 -4.74 0.84
CA TRP A 90 0.29 -5.31 1.45
C TRP A 90 0.24 -5.27 2.97
N SER A 91 -0.15 -4.14 3.56
CA SER A 91 -0.27 -4.02 5.01
C SER A 91 -1.42 -4.85 5.58
N SER A 92 -2.56 -4.91 4.89
CA SER A 92 -3.76 -5.58 5.38
C SER A 92 -3.74 -7.08 5.15
N ALA A 93 -3.61 -7.54 3.90
CA ALA A 93 -3.64 -8.97 3.58
C ALA A 93 -2.30 -9.65 3.86
N TYR A 94 -1.20 -9.14 3.27
CA TYR A 94 0.10 -9.78 3.42
C TYR A 94 0.65 -9.64 4.85
N GLY A 95 0.55 -8.47 5.46
CA GLY A 95 1.02 -8.21 6.81
C GLY A 95 0.02 -8.67 7.87
N ALA A 96 -1.01 -7.87 8.11
CA ALA A 96 -1.89 -8.04 9.27
C ALA A 96 -2.65 -9.38 9.29
N ARG A 97 -3.20 -9.83 8.15
CA ARG A 97 -3.92 -11.12 8.09
C ARG A 97 -2.98 -12.29 8.32
N THR A 98 -1.77 -12.26 7.77
CA THR A 98 -0.75 -13.31 8.02
C THR A 98 -0.32 -13.35 9.49
N ILE A 99 -0.04 -12.19 10.08
CA ILE A 99 0.32 -12.08 11.51
C ILE A 99 -0.80 -12.65 12.38
N LEU A 100 -2.04 -12.29 12.09
CA LEU A 100 -3.20 -12.78 12.85
C LEU A 100 -3.31 -14.30 12.78
N GLU A 101 -3.17 -14.89 11.60
CA GLU A 101 -3.26 -16.34 11.41
C GLU A 101 -2.07 -17.08 12.05
N ALA A 102 -0.86 -16.58 11.86
CA ALA A 102 0.34 -17.14 12.47
C ALA A 102 0.28 -17.05 14.02
N SER A 103 -0.24 -15.96 14.57
CA SER A 103 -0.38 -15.81 16.02
C SER A 103 -1.40 -16.77 16.63
N LYS A 104 -2.45 -17.14 15.88
CA LYS A 104 -3.47 -18.10 16.31
C LYS A 104 -3.03 -19.54 16.15
N SER A 105 -2.43 -19.88 15.02
CA SER A 105 -2.05 -21.26 14.69
C SER A 105 -0.68 -21.66 15.24
N GLY A 106 0.21 -20.71 15.48
CA GLY A 106 1.61 -20.95 15.82
C GLY A 106 2.47 -21.43 14.63
N ALA A 107 1.91 -21.45 13.41
CA ALA A 107 2.62 -21.89 12.22
C ALA A 107 3.59 -20.80 11.70
N ASP A 108 4.55 -21.22 10.86
CA ASP A 108 5.49 -20.29 10.22
C ASP A 108 4.74 -19.27 9.36
N PRO A 109 4.88 -17.95 9.64
CA PRO A 109 4.21 -16.92 8.88
C PRO A 109 4.55 -16.93 7.38
N ASN A 110 5.73 -17.40 7.00
CA ASN A 110 6.12 -17.50 5.59
C ASN A 110 5.36 -18.57 4.81
N SER A 111 4.83 -19.58 5.50
CA SER A 111 3.96 -20.59 4.90
C SER A 111 2.48 -20.16 4.84
N LEU A 112 2.12 -19.12 5.57
CA LEU A 112 0.74 -18.62 5.72
C LEU A 112 0.45 -17.33 4.97
N LYS A 113 1.38 -16.84 4.16
CA LYS A 113 1.24 -15.55 3.48
C LYS A 113 -0.05 -15.44 2.69
N PHE A 114 -0.80 -14.34 2.90
CA PHE A 114 -1.99 -14.01 2.13
C PHE A 114 -1.66 -13.07 0.96
N SER A 115 -2.45 -13.20 -0.12
CA SER A 115 -2.21 -12.48 -1.36
C SER A 115 -2.63 -11.01 -1.26
N PRO A 116 -1.70 -10.05 -1.41
CA PRO A 116 -2.07 -8.65 -1.55
C PRO A 116 -2.71 -8.36 -2.90
N ALA A 117 -2.38 -9.11 -3.97
CA ALA A 117 -3.00 -8.94 -5.28
C ALA A 117 -4.48 -9.34 -5.27
N PHE A 118 -4.85 -10.42 -4.58
CA PHE A 118 -6.24 -10.82 -4.43
C PHE A 118 -7.09 -9.68 -3.85
N LEU A 119 -6.59 -9.02 -2.83
CA LEU A 119 -7.27 -7.88 -2.22
C LEU A 119 -7.23 -6.66 -3.13
N TYR A 120 -6.03 -6.26 -3.56
CA TYR A 120 -5.82 -5.00 -4.28
C TYR A 120 -6.61 -4.91 -5.59
N ASN A 121 -6.59 -5.97 -6.39
CA ASN A 121 -7.25 -5.99 -7.69
C ASN A 121 -8.77 -5.82 -7.62
N GLN A 122 -9.35 -5.94 -6.44
CA GLN A 122 -10.80 -5.80 -6.22
C GLN A 122 -11.19 -4.49 -5.54
N ILE A 123 -10.26 -3.84 -4.84
CA ILE A 123 -10.53 -2.59 -4.12
C ILE A 123 -9.76 -1.39 -4.67
N GLY A 124 -8.78 -1.64 -5.54
CA GLY A 124 -7.92 -0.62 -6.11
C GLY A 124 -8.71 0.45 -6.89
N LEU A 125 -8.17 1.65 -6.86
CA LEU A 125 -8.67 2.73 -7.70
C LEU A 125 -8.21 2.54 -9.15
N GLU A 126 -8.91 3.14 -10.07
CA GLU A 126 -8.59 3.11 -11.50
C GLU A 126 -7.13 3.49 -11.75
N GLY A 127 -6.48 2.79 -12.66
CA GLY A 127 -5.06 3.00 -12.97
C GLY A 127 -4.09 2.49 -11.91
N CYS A 128 -4.49 1.61 -11.02
CA CYS A 128 -3.66 1.03 -9.94
C CYS A 128 -3.08 2.10 -8.98
N GLN A 129 -3.81 3.17 -8.74
CA GLN A 129 -3.29 4.36 -8.04
C GLN A 129 -3.49 4.38 -6.52
N GLY A 130 -3.88 3.27 -5.94
CA GLY A 130 -4.08 3.18 -4.50
C GLY A 130 -5.43 2.60 -4.11
N SER A 131 -5.73 2.61 -2.82
CA SER A 131 -7.02 2.18 -2.29
C SER A 131 -7.31 2.79 -0.92
N TYR A 132 -8.55 2.67 -0.48
CA TYR A 132 -8.96 3.11 0.85
C TYR A 132 -8.82 1.98 1.87
N ILE A 133 -8.26 2.28 3.04
CA ILE A 133 -8.09 1.32 4.14
C ILE A 133 -9.44 0.69 4.53
N ILE A 134 -10.49 1.50 4.61
CA ILE A 134 -11.81 0.99 4.97
C ILE A 134 -12.33 -0.06 3.99
N ARG A 135 -12.10 0.13 2.69
CA ARG A 135 -12.49 -0.87 1.66
C ARG A 135 -11.76 -2.20 1.85
N ALA A 136 -10.48 -2.15 2.24
CA ALA A 136 -9.72 -3.36 2.53
C ALA A 136 -10.31 -4.13 3.72
N MET A 137 -10.64 -3.41 4.79
CA MET A 137 -11.25 -4.01 5.99
C MET A 137 -12.62 -4.61 5.68
N GLU A 138 -13.48 -3.86 5.00
CA GLU A 138 -14.81 -4.34 4.59
C GLU A 138 -14.74 -5.56 3.67
N PHE A 139 -13.83 -5.52 2.69
CA PHE A 139 -13.66 -6.63 1.75
C PHE A 139 -13.19 -7.89 2.49
N MET A 140 -12.13 -7.79 3.28
CA MET A 140 -11.60 -8.94 4.03
C MET A 140 -12.59 -9.49 5.05
N THR A 141 -13.43 -8.64 5.65
CA THR A 141 -14.46 -9.08 6.57
C THR A 141 -15.59 -9.85 5.87
N LYS A 142 -15.95 -9.44 4.65
CA LYS A 142 -17.05 -10.05 3.89
C LYS A 142 -16.62 -11.24 3.05
N GLN A 143 -15.47 -11.14 2.44
CA GLN A 143 -14.97 -12.08 1.42
C GLN A 143 -13.83 -12.96 1.92
N GLY A 144 -13.02 -12.45 2.87
CA GLY A 144 -11.81 -13.13 3.31
C GLY A 144 -10.59 -12.81 2.45
N ALA A 145 -9.59 -13.67 2.54
CA ALA A 145 -8.34 -13.59 1.80
C ALA A 145 -7.92 -14.98 1.32
N VAL A 146 -7.03 -15.04 0.33
CA VAL A 146 -6.50 -16.30 -0.21
C VAL A 146 -4.99 -16.40 0.01
N PRO A 147 -4.42 -17.62 0.07
CA PRO A 147 -2.97 -17.80 0.13
C PRO A 147 -2.26 -17.07 -1.02
N TYR A 148 -1.05 -16.60 -0.75
CA TYR A 148 -0.25 -15.84 -1.74
C TYR A 148 -0.06 -16.61 -3.04
N ASP A 149 0.24 -17.91 -2.96
CA ASP A 149 0.53 -18.75 -4.13
C ASP A 149 -0.72 -19.04 -4.98
N ALA A 150 -1.92 -18.93 -4.40
CA ALA A 150 -3.17 -19.09 -5.15
C ALA A 150 -3.47 -17.88 -6.05
N PHE A 151 -2.98 -16.70 -5.70
CA PHE A 151 -3.12 -15.50 -6.51
C PHE A 151 -1.85 -14.62 -6.36
N PRO A 152 -0.75 -14.98 -7.05
CA PRO A 152 0.53 -14.31 -6.91
C PRO A 152 0.48 -12.82 -7.30
N TYR A 153 1.28 -12.02 -6.61
CA TYR A 153 1.37 -10.58 -6.83
C TYR A 153 2.23 -10.24 -8.03
N THR A 154 1.80 -9.22 -8.77
CA THR A 154 2.61 -8.49 -9.74
C THR A 154 2.31 -6.99 -9.61
N ASP A 155 3.30 -6.14 -9.78
CA ASP A 155 3.15 -4.68 -9.78
C ASP A 155 2.85 -4.11 -11.18
N GLN A 156 2.80 -4.97 -12.20
CA GLN A 156 2.58 -4.58 -13.59
C GLN A 156 1.10 -4.49 -13.96
N ASP A 157 0.25 -5.21 -13.25
CA ASP A 157 -1.18 -5.32 -13.59
C ASP A 157 -2.03 -5.54 -12.35
N CYS A 158 -3.03 -4.67 -12.15
CA CYS A 158 -4.05 -4.80 -11.11
C CYS A 158 -5.44 -5.13 -11.68
N SER A 159 -5.55 -5.41 -12.99
CA SER A 159 -6.83 -5.69 -13.65
C SER A 159 -7.24 -7.16 -13.58
N ARG A 160 -6.31 -8.04 -13.24
CA ARG A 160 -6.59 -9.47 -13.13
C ARG A 160 -7.63 -9.73 -12.03
N VAL A 161 -8.75 -10.35 -12.41
CA VAL A 161 -9.85 -10.69 -11.49
C VAL A 161 -9.76 -12.16 -11.09
N PRO A 162 -9.93 -12.50 -9.79
CA PRO A 162 -10.04 -13.89 -9.36
C PRO A 162 -11.26 -14.57 -9.97
N ASP A 163 -11.13 -15.85 -10.29
CA ASP A 163 -12.29 -16.63 -10.72
C ASP A 163 -13.24 -16.93 -9.53
N ARG A 164 -14.42 -17.45 -9.86
CA ARG A 164 -15.45 -17.73 -8.85
C ARG A 164 -15.01 -18.80 -7.84
N ASN A 165 -14.23 -19.77 -8.26
CA ASN A 165 -13.78 -20.85 -7.36
C ASN A 165 -12.78 -20.29 -6.34
N LEU A 166 -11.85 -19.46 -6.80
CA LEU A 166 -10.89 -18.79 -5.92
C LEU A 166 -11.59 -17.83 -4.95
N MET A 167 -12.59 -17.06 -5.44
CA MET A 167 -13.42 -16.22 -4.59
C MET A 167 -14.12 -17.02 -3.48
N ASN A 168 -14.67 -18.19 -3.80
CA ASN A 168 -15.36 -19.06 -2.83
C ASN A 168 -14.41 -19.75 -1.86
N SER A 169 -13.11 -19.85 -2.16
CA SER A 169 -12.11 -20.47 -1.29
C SER A 169 -11.48 -19.48 -0.29
N ALA A 170 -11.80 -18.20 -0.40
CA ALA A 170 -11.27 -17.17 0.50
C ALA A 170 -11.80 -17.37 1.93
N THR A 171 -10.92 -17.15 2.93
CA THR A 171 -11.19 -17.36 4.36
C THR A 171 -10.75 -16.19 5.22
#